data_1c1e75fd20d5431c4360fabde51fcb44
#
_entry.id   1c1e75fd20d5431c4360fabde51fcb44
#
_cell.length_a   1.000
_cell.length_b   1.000
_cell.length_c   1.000
_cell.angle_alpha   90.00
_cell.angle_beta   90.00
_cell.angle_gamma   90.00
#
_symmetry.space_group_name_H-M   'P 1'
#
loop_
_entity.id
_entity.type
_entity.pdbx_description
1 polymer ?
#
loop_
_entity_poly.entity_id
_entity_poly.type
_entity_poly.pdbx_seq_one_letter_code
_entity_poly.pdbx_strand_id
1 'polypeptide(L)'
;MGRLYYGNTSEPITVEDRELAHLKVVATAKLRRSEGFAVSFSSAEHGRSTLWVHCAIPLRFDFDSADPILLDPAYVNELAQAAASSMGIVIDVDAAVRAERPELAVVA
;
A
#
# COMPACT_ATOMS: atom_id res chain seq x y z
N MET A 1 -7.38 -7.83 -6.18
CA MET A 1 -6.02 -7.28 -6.02
C MET A 1 -5.88 -5.99 -6.81
N GLY A 2 -5.33 -4.99 -6.17
CA GLY A 2 -5.05 -3.73 -6.84
C GLY A 2 -3.63 -3.71 -7.40
N ARG A 3 -3.33 -2.66 -8.13
CA ARG A 3 -2.02 -2.52 -8.77
C ARG A 3 -1.49 -1.11 -8.54
N LEU A 4 -0.23 -1.04 -8.13
CA LEU A 4 0.48 0.21 -7.91
C LEU A 4 1.57 0.35 -8.98
N TYR A 5 1.54 1.47 -9.70
CA TYR A 5 2.55 1.78 -10.71
C TYR A 5 3.35 3.00 -10.26
N TYR A 6 4.66 2.89 -10.33
CA TYR A 6 5.55 3.99 -9.97
C TYR A 6 6.45 4.34 -11.14
N GLY A 7 6.43 5.61 -11.54
CA GLY A 7 7.17 6.08 -12.70
C GLY A 7 6.53 5.64 -14.00
N ASN A 8 7.35 5.43 -15.02
CA ASN A 8 6.89 5.04 -16.34
C ASN A 8 7.00 3.55 -16.62
N THR A 9 6.98 2.75 -15.56
CA THR A 9 7.06 1.30 -15.72
C THR A 9 5.70 0.72 -16.09
N SER A 10 5.72 -0.35 -16.87
CA SER A 10 4.53 -1.11 -17.19
C SER A 10 4.31 -2.25 -16.20
N GLU A 11 5.25 -2.50 -15.30
CA GLU A 11 5.15 -3.59 -14.34
C GLU A 11 4.63 -3.08 -13.00
N PRO A 12 3.41 -3.47 -12.61
CA PRO A 12 2.83 -3.02 -11.36
C PRO A 12 3.30 -3.87 -10.18
N ILE A 13 3.14 -3.30 -8.99
CA ILE A 13 3.21 -4.05 -7.76
C ILE A 13 1.77 -4.41 -7.39
N THR A 14 1.49 -5.70 -7.27
CA THR A 14 0.15 -6.19 -6.98
C THR A 14 -0.06 -6.26 -5.47
N VAL A 15 -1.10 -5.58 -4.99
CA VAL A 15 -1.40 -5.44 -3.56
C VAL A 15 -2.91 -5.57 -3.37
N GLU A 16 -3.34 -6.12 -2.23
CA GLU A 16 -4.76 -6.17 -1.91
C GLU A 16 -5.37 -4.77 -1.99
N ASP A 17 -6.60 -4.67 -2.53
CA ASP A 17 -7.28 -3.39 -2.70
C ASP A 17 -7.39 -2.64 -1.37
N ARG A 18 -7.65 -3.36 -0.27
CA ARG A 18 -7.74 -2.74 1.05
C ARG A 18 -6.43 -2.09 1.47
N GLU A 19 -5.32 -2.81 1.30
CA GLU A 19 -4.00 -2.27 1.61
C GLU A 19 -3.68 -1.07 0.73
N LEU A 20 -3.98 -1.19 -0.55
CA LEU A 20 -3.70 -0.14 -1.51
C LEU A 20 -4.50 1.13 -1.22
N ALA A 21 -5.78 0.97 -0.81
CA ALA A 21 -6.61 2.12 -0.46
C ALA A 21 -6.05 2.89 0.75
N HIS A 22 -5.57 2.17 1.75
CA HIS A 22 -4.99 2.81 2.94
C HIS A 22 -3.65 3.47 2.60
N LEU A 23 -2.83 2.82 1.78
CA LEU A 23 -1.58 3.40 1.31
C LEU A 23 -1.84 4.68 0.51
N LYS A 24 -2.88 4.68 -0.33
CA LYS A 24 -3.23 5.85 -1.13
C LYS A 24 -3.52 7.08 -0.25
N VAL A 25 -4.22 6.90 0.87
CA VAL A 25 -4.52 8.02 1.77
C VAL A 25 -3.24 8.63 2.31
N VAL A 26 -2.32 7.80 2.77
CA VAL A 26 -1.06 8.25 3.34
C VAL A 26 -0.18 8.88 2.26
N ALA A 27 -0.09 8.26 1.10
CA ALA A 27 0.69 8.78 -0.02
C ALA A 27 0.17 10.15 -0.45
N THR A 28 -1.15 10.29 -0.55
CA THR A 28 -1.76 11.57 -0.90
C THR A 28 -1.37 12.66 0.09
N ALA A 29 -1.46 12.37 1.39
CA ALA A 29 -1.12 13.35 2.42
C ALA A 29 0.35 13.75 2.36
N LYS A 30 1.24 12.78 2.17
CA LYS A 30 2.68 13.05 2.10
C LYS A 30 3.04 13.86 0.85
N LEU A 31 2.56 13.43 -0.30
CA LEU A 31 2.94 14.05 -1.56
C LEU A 31 2.35 15.44 -1.73
N ARG A 32 1.19 15.72 -1.13
CA ARG A 32 0.63 17.07 -1.12
C ARG A 32 1.50 18.06 -0.35
N ARG A 33 2.30 17.57 0.59
CA ARG A 33 3.26 18.39 1.32
C ARG A 33 4.66 18.31 0.72
N SER A 34 4.79 17.72 -0.45
CA SER A 34 6.07 17.51 -1.13
C SER A 34 7.06 16.69 -0.27
N GLU A 35 6.54 15.78 0.53
CA GLU A 35 7.35 14.89 1.37
C GLU A 35 7.45 13.52 0.73
N GLY A 36 8.68 13.06 0.49
CA GLY A 36 8.91 11.71 0.04
C GLY A 36 8.83 10.71 1.19
N PHE A 37 8.67 9.44 0.87
CA PHE A 37 8.69 8.37 1.86
C PHE A 37 9.05 7.06 1.21
N ALA A 38 9.49 6.10 2.02
CA ALA A 38 9.82 4.77 1.53
C ALA A 38 8.68 3.81 1.82
N VAL A 39 8.43 2.90 0.88
CA VAL A 39 7.50 1.80 1.09
C VAL A 39 8.12 0.51 0.56
N SER A 40 8.10 -0.53 1.37
CA SER A 40 8.62 -1.85 1.01
C SER A 40 7.48 -2.83 0.91
N PHE A 41 7.55 -3.67 -0.12
CA PHE A 41 6.59 -4.74 -0.34
C PHE A 41 7.33 -6.07 -0.26
N SER A 42 6.79 -7.01 0.48
CA SER A 42 7.41 -8.33 0.61
C SER A 42 6.43 -9.43 0.25
N SER A 43 6.93 -10.48 -0.38
CA SER A 43 6.16 -11.66 -0.71
C SER A 43 7.09 -12.86 -0.78
N ALA A 44 6.54 -14.05 -0.58
CA ALA A 44 7.31 -15.29 -0.70
C ALA A 44 7.79 -15.50 -2.14
N GLU A 45 6.99 -15.07 -3.11
CA GLU A 45 7.29 -15.29 -4.52
C GLU A 45 8.36 -14.33 -5.05
N HIS A 46 8.26 -13.04 -4.68
CA HIS A 46 9.09 -12.00 -5.27
C HIS A 46 10.13 -11.40 -4.32
N GLY A 47 10.18 -11.87 -3.08
CA GLY A 47 11.09 -11.31 -2.09
C GLY A 47 10.64 -9.95 -1.61
N ARG A 48 11.56 -9.02 -1.45
CA ARG A 48 11.26 -7.68 -0.95
C ARG A 48 11.72 -6.63 -1.93
N SER A 49 10.84 -5.66 -2.16
CA SER A 49 11.14 -4.53 -3.03
C SER A 49 10.81 -3.24 -2.29
N THR A 50 11.68 -2.25 -2.39
CA THR A 50 11.48 -0.97 -1.73
C THR A 50 11.41 0.13 -2.78
N LEU A 51 10.36 0.97 -2.67
CA LEU A 51 10.22 2.17 -3.47
C LEU A 51 10.51 3.38 -2.61
N TRP A 52 11.29 4.29 -3.14
CA TRP A 52 11.44 5.62 -2.55
C TRP A 52 10.51 6.54 -3.32
N VAL A 53 9.34 6.82 -2.73
CA VAL A 53 8.30 7.58 -3.42
C VAL A 53 8.61 9.06 -3.34
N HIS A 54 8.65 9.71 -4.49
CA HIS A 54 8.97 11.12 -4.62
C HIS A 54 7.83 11.86 -5.32
N CYS A 55 7.55 13.09 -4.91
CA CYS A 55 6.42 13.85 -5.43
C CYS A 55 6.54 14.22 -6.90
N ALA A 56 7.75 14.18 -7.47
CA ALA A 56 7.96 14.49 -8.87
C ALA A 56 7.77 13.30 -9.82
N ILE A 57 7.56 12.09 -9.27
CA ILE A 57 7.44 10.87 -10.06
C ILE A 57 5.97 10.43 -10.08
N PRO A 58 5.41 10.13 -11.26
CA PRO A 58 4.01 9.70 -11.33
C PRO A 58 3.74 8.45 -10.52
N LEU A 59 2.60 8.43 -9.83
CA LEU A 59 2.17 7.31 -9.00
C LEU A 59 0.72 7.03 -9.34
N ARG A 60 0.43 5.79 -9.73
CA ARG A 60 -0.91 5.40 -10.16
C ARG A 60 -1.41 4.23 -9.32
N PHE A 61 -2.64 4.35 -8.84
CA PHE A 61 -3.32 3.33 -8.06
C PHE A 61 -4.49 2.81 -8.87
N ASP A 62 -4.48 1.53 -9.20
CA ASP A 62 -5.58 0.88 -9.90
C ASP A 62 -6.24 -0.13 -8.98
N PHE A 63 -7.55 -0.01 -8.82
CA PHE A 63 -8.35 -0.90 -7.98
C PHE A 63 -9.20 -1.79 -8.87
N ASP A 64 -9.43 -3.02 -8.43
CA ASP A 64 -10.28 -3.95 -9.19
C ASP A 64 -11.74 -3.53 -9.17
N SER A 65 -12.19 -2.89 -8.10
CA SER A 65 -13.59 -2.46 -7.96
C SER A 65 -13.68 -0.94 -8.01
N ALA A 66 -14.73 -0.45 -8.64
CA ALA A 66 -15.06 0.98 -8.62
C ALA A 66 -15.69 1.41 -7.30
N ASP A 67 -16.11 0.46 -6.46
CA ASP A 67 -16.75 0.77 -5.20
C ASP A 67 -15.73 1.31 -4.19
N PRO A 68 -16.12 2.31 -3.39
CA PRO A 68 -15.25 2.83 -2.34
C PRO A 68 -14.90 1.75 -1.33
N ILE A 69 -13.68 1.80 -0.82
CA ILE A 69 -13.22 0.87 0.21
C ILE A 69 -13.32 1.58 1.56
N LEU A 70 -13.92 0.89 2.53
CA LEU A 70 -14.04 1.42 3.88
C LEU A 70 -12.66 1.50 4.52
N LEU A 71 -12.29 2.68 4.99
CA LEU A 71 -10.99 2.89 5.59
C LEU A 71 -11.05 2.65 7.10
N ASP A 72 -9.96 2.09 7.63
CA ASP A 72 -9.75 1.90 9.04
C ASP A 72 -8.83 3.03 9.53
N PRO A 73 -9.35 4.00 10.30
CA PRO A 73 -8.53 5.13 10.74
C PRO A 73 -7.30 4.73 11.56
N ALA A 74 -7.40 3.66 12.33
CA ALA A 74 -6.28 3.17 13.11
C ALA A 74 -5.15 2.69 12.19
N TYR A 75 -5.50 1.98 11.14
CA TYR A 75 -4.52 1.49 10.20
C TYR A 75 -3.90 2.62 9.38
N VAL A 76 -4.71 3.59 8.96
CA VAL A 76 -4.19 4.79 8.28
C VAL A 76 -3.16 5.49 9.17
N ASN A 77 -3.46 5.64 10.46
CA ASN A 77 -2.55 6.27 11.39
C ASN A 77 -1.25 5.48 11.58
N GLU A 78 -1.36 4.16 11.63
CA GLU A 78 -0.18 3.29 11.69
C GLU A 78 0.73 3.48 10.48
N LEU A 79 0.14 3.49 9.29
CA LEU A 79 0.90 3.69 8.06
C LEU A 79 1.53 5.10 8.02
N ALA A 80 0.80 6.11 8.48
CA ALA A 80 1.32 7.47 8.51
C ALA A 80 2.53 7.57 9.44
N GLN A 81 2.49 6.93 10.59
CA GLN A 81 3.62 6.89 11.52
C GLN A 81 4.81 6.16 10.91
N ALA A 82 4.55 5.03 10.24
CA ALA A 82 5.61 4.28 9.58
C ALA A 82 6.24 5.10 8.46
N ALA A 83 5.46 5.83 7.70
CA ALA A 83 5.97 6.68 6.62
C ALA A 83 6.90 7.77 7.13
N ALA A 84 6.67 8.23 8.36
CA ALA A 84 7.51 9.26 8.98
C ALA A 84 8.79 8.68 9.61
N SER A 85 8.87 7.36 9.74
CA SER A 85 10.03 6.70 10.36
C SER A 85 11.13 6.47 9.32
N SER A 86 12.33 6.18 9.82
CA SER A 86 13.47 5.89 8.94
C SER A 86 13.31 4.56 8.20
N MET A 87 12.49 3.65 8.73
CA MET A 87 12.23 2.36 8.08
C MET A 87 11.21 2.47 6.94
N GLY A 88 10.37 3.49 6.98
CA GLY A 88 9.29 3.63 6.03
C GLY A 88 8.15 2.65 6.27
N ILE A 89 7.21 2.60 5.32
CA ILE A 89 6.09 1.68 5.38
C ILE A 89 6.56 0.30 4.91
N VAL A 90 6.11 -0.75 5.60
CA VAL A 90 6.38 -2.13 5.19
C VAL A 90 5.05 -2.85 5.01
N ILE A 91 4.80 -3.38 3.82
CA ILE A 91 3.60 -4.13 3.51
C ILE A 91 3.99 -5.56 3.14
N ASP A 92 3.50 -6.52 3.92
CA ASP A 92 3.65 -7.93 3.59
C ASP A 92 2.43 -8.33 2.76
N VAL A 93 2.63 -8.49 1.46
CA VAL A 93 1.54 -8.80 0.53
C VAL A 93 0.87 -10.12 0.88
N ASP A 94 1.66 -11.11 1.27
CA ASP A 94 1.12 -12.44 1.62
C ASP A 94 0.33 -12.39 2.92
N ALA A 95 0.79 -11.63 3.89
CA ALA A 95 0.09 -11.50 5.16
C ALA A 95 -1.27 -10.82 4.99
N ALA A 96 -1.34 -9.80 4.13
CA ALA A 96 -2.59 -9.12 3.83
C ALA A 96 -3.61 -10.07 3.23
N VAL A 97 -3.18 -10.92 2.31
CA VAL A 97 -4.06 -11.91 1.70
C VAL A 97 -4.51 -12.95 2.71
N ARG A 98 -3.58 -13.43 3.53
CA ARG A 98 -3.89 -14.42 4.56
C ARG A 98 -4.85 -13.89 5.62
N ALA A 99 -4.74 -12.62 5.95
CA ALA A 99 -5.57 -12.00 6.98
C ALA A 99 -7.04 -11.99 6.62
N GLU A 100 -7.38 -11.95 5.35
CA GLU A 100 -8.76 -11.96 4.92
C GLU A 100 -9.42 -13.33 5.05
N ARG A 101 -8.63 -14.39 4.88
CA ARG A 101 -9.16 -15.77 4.95
C ARG A 101 -9.52 -16.20 6.37
N PRO A 102 -8.63 -15.99 7.36
CA PRO A 102 -8.96 -16.36 8.73
C PRO A 102 -10.18 -15.64 9.26
N GLU A 103 -10.39 -14.41 8.82
CA GLU A 103 -11.53 -13.64 9.25
C GLU A 103 -12.83 -14.31 8.82
N LEU A 104 -12.88 -14.81 7.59
CA LEU A 104 -14.02 -15.55 7.11
C LEU A 104 -14.24 -16.83 7.90
N ALA A 105 -13.16 -17.51 8.23
CA ALA A 105 -13.20 -18.73 9.01
C ALA A 105 -13.71 -18.47 10.44
N VAL A 106 -13.31 -17.36 11.02
CA VAL A 106 -13.75 -17.00 12.38
C VAL A 106 -15.24 -16.70 12.41
N VAL A 107 -15.72 -16.02 11.42
CA VAL A 107 -17.14 -15.69 11.33
C VAL A 107 -17.96 -16.95 11.12
N ALA A 108 -17.42 -17.87 10.42
CA ALA A 108 -18.08 -19.14 10.19
C ALA A 108 -18.10 -19.97 11.45
#